data_52de77265eed24474b7ed5cf9ca55035
#
_entry.id   52de77265eed24474b7ed5cf9ca55035
#
_cell.length_a   1.000
_cell.length_b   1.000
_cell.length_c   1.000
_cell.angle_alpha   90.00
_cell.angle_beta   90.00
_cell.angle_gamma   90.00
#
_symmetry.space_group_name_H-M   'P 1'
#
loop_
_entity.id
_entity.type
_entity.pdbx_description
1 polymer ?
#
loop_
_entity_poly.entity_id
_entity_poly.type
_entity_poly.pdbx_seq_one_letter_code
_entity_poly.pdbx_strand_id
1 'polypeptide(L)'
;WSHCCGQKQYGETPKGKSLLPRFLCARREGLIMIKKSVQLLMLSKASKSDEKVLEALMRVKAAGFDSIELNSFMVHPSSFMVRVLTKAAGMGVGSSGKRDWKGLIEKSGLSVTSLHSDLGSLERNMDSVVEEAKMFGTNRIVITGMYRYDYTSSSSVSSLATRLNKCGENLRKSGMELFYHNHNIELTLDEKRRRALDVLLLETDKENLSFELDTYWLGEAGADPKEWMKKMGERMKLWHIADRGWRSKKDQITPIVECDSVELGTGNMPLEELLDIAKVNRVEEIVLETHKNWINNDPVASLEISGKWLKERV
;
A
#
# COMPACT_ATOMS: atom_id res chain seq x y z
N TRP A 1 -66.76 -2.91 24.20
CA TRP A 1 -67.02 -3.59 25.47
C TRP A 1 -65.75 -3.66 26.23
N SER A 2 -65.54 -2.79 27.09
CA SER A 2 -65.66 -2.57 28.53
C SER A 2 -64.55 -3.29 29.32
N HIS A 3 -63.73 -2.45 29.89
CA HIS A 3 -63.23 -2.42 31.26
C HIS A 3 -62.56 -3.67 31.87
N CYS A 4 -61.28 -3.54 32.21
CA CYS A 4 -60.87 -3.63 33.63
C CYS A 4 -59.50 -3.01 33.87
N CYS A 5 -59.55 -2.03 34.74
CA CYS A 5 -58.43 -1.34 35.36
C CYS A 5 -57.72 -2.30 36.35
N GLY A 6 -56.40 -2.32 36.36
CA GLY A 6 -55.60 -3.00 37.36
C GLY A 6 -54.30 -2.25 37.60
N GLN A 7 -54.35 -1.31 38.57
CA GLN A 7 -53.12 -0.67 39.11
C GLN A 7 -52.24 -1.73 39.73
N LYS A 8 -50.97 -1.73 39.36
CA LYS A 8 -49.89 -2.35 40.15
C LYS A 8 -48.83 -1.33 40.48
N GLN A 9 -48.58 -1.27 41.76
CA GLN A 9 -47.67 -0.42 42.48
C GLN A 9 -46.24 -0.54 41.96
N TYR A 10 -45.55 0.61 41.86
CA TYR A 10 -44.10 0.69 41.66
C TYR A 10 -43.42 0.30 42.96
N GLY A 11 -42.72 -0.83 42.91
CA GLY A 11 -41.71 -1.20 43.89
C GLY A 11 -40.35 -0.65 43.43
N GLU A 12 -39.74 0.12 44.27
CA GLU A 12 -38.34 0.58 44.09
C GLU A 12 -37.40 -0.64 44.08
N THR A 13 -36.61 -0.80 43.02
CA THR A 13 -35.48 -1.73 42.98
C THR A 13 -34.15 -0.99 43.19
N PRO A 14 -33.19 -1.58 43.91
CA PRO A 14 -32.00 -0.90 44.34
C PRO A 14 -30.99 -0.68 43.20
N LYS A 15 -30.23 0.39 43.29
CA LYS A 15 -29.15 0.84 42.41
C LYS A 15 -28.28 -0.32 41.91
N GLY A 16 -28.54 -0.75 40.65
CA GLY A 16 -27.67 -1.67 39.92
C GLY A 16 -26.37 -1.00 39.50
N LYS A 17 -25.27 -1.51 40.02
CA LYS A 17 -23.94 -1.17 39.55
C LYS A 17 -23.82 -1.54 38.07
N SER A 18 -23.49 -0.58 37.24
CA SER A 18 -23.14 -0.78 35.83
C SER A 18 -21.90 -1.68 35.77
N LEU A 19 -22.09 -2.90 35.30
CA LEU A 19 -21.04 -3.80 34.87
C LEU A 19 -20.60 -3.42 33.46
N LEU A 20 -19.80 -2.37 33.36
CA LEU A 20 -18.95 -2.21 32.17
C LEU A 20 -17.84 -3.28 32.26
N PRO A 21 -17.61 -4.08 31.21
CA PRO A 21 -16.50 -5.04 31.23
C PRO A 21 -15.19 -4.25 31.31
N ARG A 22 -14.42 -4.51 32.38
CA ARG A 22 -13.04 -4.09 32.49
C ARG A 22 -12.19 -4.85 31.46
N PHE A 23 -12.22 -4.39 30.23
CA PHE A 23 -11.15 -4.64 29.28
C PHE A 23 -10.23 -3.43 29.33
N LEU A 24 -9.22 -3.46 30.17
CA LEU A 24 -8.02 -2.60 30.05
C LEU A 24 -7.01 -3.00 31.13
N CYS A 25 -6.28 -4.05 30.79
CA CYS A 25 -4.90 -4.17 31.23
C CYS A 25 -4.09 -4.74 30.05
N ALA A 26 -4.10 -4.04 28.91
CA ALA A 26 -3.11 -4.25 27.88
C ALA A 26 -1.87 -3.47 28.33
N ARG A 27 -0.77 -4.20 28.55
CA ARG A 27 0.57 -3.68 28.76
C ARG A 27 0.80 -2.55 27.75
N ARG A 28 1.40 -1.45 28.19
CA ARG A 28 2.08 -0.46 27.35
C ARG A 28 3.30 -1.15 26.70
N GLU A 29 3.07 -2.01 25.75
CA GLU A 29 4.05 -2.30 24.72
C GLU A 29 4.13 -1.04 23.87
N GLY A 30 5.33 -0.53 23.66
CA GLY A 30 5.54 0.80 23.07
C GLY A 30 4.71 0.98 21.81
N LEU A 31 4.01 2.11 21.70
CA LEU A 31 3.26 2.49 20.51
C LEU A 31 4.23 2.41 19.33
N ILE A 32 4.08 1.42 18.46
CA ILE A 32 4.83 1.38 17.22
C ILE A 32 4.32 2.56 16.40
N MET A 33 5.17 3.58 16.22
CA MET A 33 4.86 4.69 15.34
C MET A 33 4.91 4.17 13.91
N ILE A 34 3.77 4.14 13.23
CA ILE A 34 3.71 3.75 11.82
C ILE A 34 4.37 4.87 11.00
N LYS A 35 5.38 4.55 10.22
CA LYS A 35 6.03 5.50 9.33
C LYS A 35 5.14 5.81 8.12
N LYS A 36 5.34 6.95 7.50
CA LYS A 36 4.62 7.43 6.33
C LYS A 36 5.56 7.59 5.15
N SER A 37 5.23 6.96 4.05
CA SER A 37 5.99 6.96 2.80
C SER A 37 5.16 7.41 1.61
N VAL A 38 5.84 7.74 0.53
CA VAL A 38 5.24 8.06 -0.78
C VAL A 38 5.90 7.22 -1.85
N GLN A 39 5.10 6.63 -2.75
CA GLN A 39 5.63 5.93 -3.91
C GLN A 39 6.25 6.92 -4.92
N LEU A 40 7.49 6.68 -5.35
CA LEU A 40 8.25 7.57 -6.25
C LEU A 40 7.51 7.87 -7.56
N LEU A 41 6.66 6.96 -8.05
CA LEU A 41 5.85 7.17 -9.26
C LEU A 41 5.01 8.45 -9.21
N MET A 42 4.56 8.88 -8.02
CA MET A 42 3.82 10.13 -7.85
C MET A 42 4.64 11.36 -8.22
N LEU A 43 5.98 11.28 -8.14
CA LEU A 43 6.88 12.39 -8.48
C LEU A 43 7.34 12.38 -9.93
N SER A 44 6.84 11.49 -10.77
CA SER A 44 7.27 11.33 -12.17
C SER A 44 7.13 12.61 -13.00
N LYS A 45 6.14 13.46 -12.71
CA LYS A 45 5.94 14.76 -13.38
C LYS A 45 6.99 15.82 -12.96
N ALA A 46 7.57 15.71 -11.77
CA ALA A 46 8.60 16.62 -11.27
C ALA A 46 10.00 16.29 -11.82
N SER A 47 10.18 15.18 -12.53
CA SER A 47 11.48 14.59 -12.89
C SER A 47 12.23 15.29 -14.04
N LYS A 48 11.92 16.56 -14.36
CA LYS A 48 12.54 17.29 -15.47
C LYS A 48 13.99 17.71 -15.20
N SER A 49 14.33 18.09 -13.96
CA SER A 49 15.69 18.42 -13.53
C SER A 49 15.92 17.98 -12.08
N ASP A 50 17.18 17.93 -11.65
CA ASP A 50 17.55 17.53 -10.29
C ASP A 50 17.04 18.52 -9.24
N GLU A 51 17.03 19.82 -9.57
CA GLU A 51 16.47 20.85 -8.69
C GLU A 51 14.99 20.65 -8.46
N LYS A 52 14.23 20.34 -9.52
CA LYS A 52 12.78 20.09 -9.41
C LYS A 52 12.47 18.79 -8.65
N VAL A 53 13.29 17.77 -8.83
CA VAL A 53 13.15 16.54 -8.04
C VAL A 53 13.45 16.82 -6.57
N LEU A 54 14.53 17.53 -6.27
CA LEU A 54 14.87 17.88 -4.89
C LEU A 54 13.77 18.74 -4.25
N GLU A 55 13.25 19.74 -4.97
CA GLU A 55 12.11 20.54 -4.52
C GLU A 55 10.90 19.67 -4.18
N ALA A 56 10.54 18.73 -5.06
CA ALA A 56 9.43 17.82 -4.83
C ALA A 56 9.66 16.90 -3.61
N LEU A 57 10.86 16.34 -3.46
CA LEU A 57 11.24 15.53 -2.30
C LEU A 57 11.19 16.34 -1.00
N MET A 58 11.65 17.60 -1.01
CA MET A 58 11.55 18.48 0.16
C MET A 58 10.08 18.78 0.52
N ARG A 59 9.20 18.95 -0.47
CA ARG A 59 7.76 19.11 -0.24
C ARG A 59 7.14 17.84 0.34
N VAL A 60 7.54 16.65 -0.11
CA VAL A 60 7.15 15.37 0.51
C VAL A 60 7.53 15.36 1.99
N LYS A 61 8.78 15.72 2.31
CA LYS A 61 9.23 15.81 3.70
C LYS A 61 8.42 16.82 4.52
N ALA A 62 8.20 18.00 3.97
CA ALA A 62 7.41 19.05 4.62
C ALA A 62 5.95 18.65 4.85
N ALA A 63 5.37 17.84 3.97
CA ALA A 63 4.03 17.27 4.12
C ALA A 63 3.93 16.22 5.25
N GLY A 64 5.04 15.84 5.87
CA GLY A 64 5.09 14.96 7.04
C GLY A 64 5.35 13.48 6.71
N PHE A 65 5.87 13.20 5.51
CA PHE A 65 6.33 11.86 5.18
C PHE A 65 7.76 11.63 5.70
N ASP A 66 8.05 10.40 6.08
CA ASP A 66 9.32 9.98 6.67
C ASP A 66 10.27 9.43 5.60
N SER A 67 9.70 8.84 4.56
CA SER A 67 10.41 8.03 3.56
C SER A 67 9.78 8.11 2.18
N ILE A 68 10.48 7.51 1.22
CA ILE A 68 10.03 7.32 -0.16
C ILE A 68 10.25 5.86 -0.56
N GLU A 69 9.34 5.30 -1.30
CA GLU A 69 9.46 3.98 -1.90
C GLU A 69 9.95 4.09 -3.33
N LEU A 70 10.92 3.27 -3.71
CA LEU A 70 11.59 3.34 -5.00
C LEU A 70 11.13 2.23 -5.95
N ASN A 71 11.15 2.56 -7.25
CA ASN A 71 11.05 1.56 -8.31
C ASN A 71 12.40 1.47 -9.03
N SER A 72 13.00 0.27 -9.10
CA SER A 72 14.29 0.04 -9.73
C SER A 72 14.34 0.59 -11.16
N PHE A 73 13.26 0.42 -11.95
CA PHE A 73 13.19 0.94 -13.32
C PHE A 73 13.20 2.48 -13.43
N MET A 74 12.89 3.22 -12.35
CA MET A 74 12.95 4.69 -12.31
C MET A 74 14.31 5.23 -11.91
N VAL A 75 15.03 4.50 -11.09
CA VAL A 75 16.34 4.92 -10.55
C VAL A 75 17.50 4.40 -11.39
N HIS A 76 17.25 3.43 -12.28
CA HIS A 76 18.23 2.94 -13.26
C HIS A 76 17.88 3.32 -14.69
N PRO A 77 18.90 3.33 -15.60
CA PRO A 77 18.66 3.46 -17.03
C PRO A 77 17.83 2.28 -17.55
N SER A 78 16.57 2.50 -17.79
CA SER A 78 15.70 1.48 -18.39
C SER A 78 15.90 1.41 -19.91
N SER A 79 15.85 0.18 -20.48
CA SER A 79 15.89 -0.01 -21.93
C SER A 79 14.72 0.71 -22.62
N PHE A 80 14.87 1.05 -23.88
CA PHE A 80 13.82 1.70 -24.67
C PHE A 80 12.50 0.93 -24.61
N MET A 81 12.55 -0.41 -24.65
CA MET A 81 11.38 -1.28 -24.63
C MET A 81 10.65 -1.22 -23.27
N VAL A 82 11.38 -1.23 -22.16
CA VAL A 82 10.81 -1.07 -20.81
C VAL A 82 10.11 0.29 -20.69
N ARG A 83 10.70 1.36 -21.21
CA ARG A 83 10.10 2.71 -21.21
C ARG A 83 8.79 2.77 -22.01
N VAL A 84 8.74 2.11 -23.18
CA VAL A 84 7.54 2.04 -24.00
C VAL A 84 6.42 1.27 -23.28
N LEU A 85 6.73 0.11 -22.69
CA LEU A 85 5.77 -0.70 -21.94
C LEU A 85 5.25 0.02 -20.70
N THR A 86 6.13 0.67 -19.92
CA THR A 86 5.77 1.46 -18.75
C THR A 86 4.83 2.62 -19.11
N LYS A 87 5.14 3.33 -20.22
CA LYS A 87 4.27 4.39 -20.74
C LYS A 87 2.92 3.87 -21.24
N ALA A 88 2.91 2.73 -21.93
CA ALA A 88 1.68 2.08 -22.38
C ALA A 88 0.80 1.61 -21.21
N ALA A 89 1.40 1.26 -20.09
CA ALA A 89 0.70 0.95 -18.83
C ALA A 89 0.20 2.19 -18.06
N GLY A 90 0.35 3.40 -18.64
CA GLY A 90 -0.09 4.66 -18.00
C GLY A 90 0.83 5.17 -16.90
N MET A 91 1.95 4.49 -16.64
CA MET A 91 2.91 4.89 -15.62
C MET A 91 3.87 5.97 -16.12
N GLY A 92 4.23 6.90 -15.24
CA GLY A 92 5.24 7.92 -15.56
C GLY A 92 6.61 7.31 -15.80
N VAL A 93 7.19 7.55 -16.97
CA VAL A 93 8.57 7.14 -17.26
C VAL A 93 9.49 8.22 -16.72
N GLY A 94 10.22 7.91 -15.65
CA GLY A 94 11.26 8.79 -15.12
C GLY A 94 12.34 9.05 -16.17
N SER A 95 12.99 10.21 -16.11
CA SER A 95 14.15 10.51 -16.93
C SER A 95 15.33 9.65 -16.48
N SER A 96 15.63 8.67 -17.32
CA SER A 96 16.80 7.77 -17.28
C SER A 96 17.97 8.10 -16.35
N GLY A 97 18.26 7.31 -15.44
CA GLY A 97 19.42 6.61 -14.93
C GLY A 97 20.80 7.27 -14.84
N LYS A 98 20.91 8.59 -14.99
CA LYS A 98 22.15 9.34 -14.70
C LYS A 98 22.03 10.25 -13.48
N ARG A 99 20.88 10.18 -12.79
CA ARG A 99 20.59 11.05 -11.65
C ARG A 99 21.15 10.44 -10.37
N ASP A 100 21.78 11.23 -9.53
CA ASP A 100 22.16 10.86 -8.17
C ASP A 100 20.93 10.83 -7.25
N TRP A 101 20.09 9.81 -7.43
CA TRP A 101 18.89 9.63 -6.62
C TRP A 101 19.22 9.54 -5.14
N LYS A 102 20.30 8.83 -4.77
CA LYS A 102 20.73 8.68 -3.38
C LYS A 102 21.04 10.05 -2.77
N GLY A 103 21.88 10.84 -3.41
CA GLY A 103 22.23 12.17 -2.90
C GLY A 103 21.03 13.13 -2.84
N LEU A 104 20.07 13.03 -3.76
CA LEU A 104 18.85 13.85 -3.73
C LEU A 104 17.92 13.46 -2.56
N ILE A 105 17.74 12.16 -2.32
CA ILE A 105 16.94 11.65 -1.21
C ILE A 105 17.58 12.04 0.12
N GLU A 106 18.88 11.83 0.28
CA GLU A 106 19.63 12.23 1.49
C GLU A 106 19.50 13.73 1.77
N LYS A 107 19.66 14.58 0.74
CA LYS A 107 19.50 16.03 0.87
C LYS A 107 18.11 16.45 1.28
N SER A 108 17.09 15.71 0.91
CA SER A 108 15.69 15.99 1.29
C SER A 108 15.38 15.61 2.75
N GLY A 109 16.23 14.81 3.39
CA GLY A 109 16.00 14.25 4.74
C GLY A 109 14.96 13.12 4.78
N LEU A 110 14.63 12.52 3.63
CA LEU A 110 13.83 11.31 3.53
C LEU A 110 14.71 10.06 3.65
N SER A 111 14.16 8.97 4.18
CA SER A 111 14.73 7.63 4.06
C SER A 111 14.10 6.86 2.91
N VAL A 112 14.58 5.65 2.62
CA VAL A 112 13.96 4.76 1.64
C VAL A 112 13.25 3.64 2.37
N THR A 113 11.94 3.45 2.07
CA THR A 113 11.10 2.38 2.62
C THR A 113 11.50 1.03 2.09
N SER A 114 11.49 0.91 0.78
CA SER A 114 11.62 -0.34 0.04
C SER A 114 12.03 -0.07 -1.41
N LEU A 115 12.45 -1.12 -2.10
CA LEU A 115 12.79 -1.10 -3.51
C LEU A 115 11.91 -2.09 -4.27
N HIS A 116 11.06 -1.59 -5.17
CA HIS A 116 10.33 -2.43 -6.11
C HIS A 116 11.26 -2.94 -7.21
N SER A 117 11.26 -4.26 -7.38
CA SER A 117 12.00 -4.96 -8.43
C SER A 117 11.09 -5.97 -9.14
N ASP A 118 11.53 -6.55 -10.24
CA ASP A 118 10.82 -7.66 -10.87
C ASP A 118 11.39 -9.03 -10.45
N LEU A 119 10.52 -10.04 -10.35
CA LEU A 119 10.91 -11.37 -9.90
C LEU A 119 11.99 -12.00 -10.79
N GLY A 120 11.93 -11.77 -12.11
CA GLY A 120 12.92 -12.31 -13.04
C GLY A 120 14.31 -11.71 -12.83
N SER A 121 14.41 -10.41 -12.51
CA SER A 121 15.68 -9.76 -12.15
C SER A 121 16.21 -10.31 -10.83
N LEU A 122 15.33 -10.49 -9.84
CA LEU A 122 15.69 -11.06 -8.56
C LEU A 122 16.20 -12.50 -8.69
N GLU A 123 15.60 -13.33 -9.53
CA GLU A 123 16.01 -14.71 -9.76
C GLU A 123 17.34 -14.83 -10.50
N ARG A 124 17.60 -13.93 -11.46
CA ARG A 124 18.83 -13.97 -12.28
C ARG A 124 20.02 -13.27 -11.65
N ASN A 125 19.78 -12.23 -10.85
CA ASN A 125 20.82 -11.29 -10.40
C ASN A 125 20.53 -10.79 -8.98
N MET A 126 20.26 -11.70 -8.04
CA MET A 126 19.91 -11.37 -6.66
C MET A 126 20.91 -10.43 -6.00
N ASP A 127 22.20 -10.70 -6.15
CA ASP A 127 23.25 -9.89 -5.53
C ASP A 127 23.19 -8.43 -5.98
N SER A 128 22.95 -8.18 -7.27
CA SER A 128 22.80 -6.82 -7.79
C SER A 128 21.59 -6.09 -7.20
N VAL A 129 20.45 -6.78 -7.04
CA VAL A 129 19.24 -6.20 -6.42
C VAL A 129 19.48 -5.92 -4.93
N VAL A 130 20.19 -6.81 -4.24
CA VAL A 130 20.58 -6.63 -2.83
C VAL A 130 21.54 -5.45 -2.67
N GLU A 131 22.55 -5.33 -3.54
CA GLU A 131 23.48 -4.19 -3.54
C GLU A 131 22.76 -2.86 -3.79
N GLU A 132 21.81 -2.84 -4.73
CA GLU A 132 20.97 -1.67 -5.00
C GLU A 132 20.16 -1.26 -3.77
N ALA A 133 19.44 -2.20 -3.15
CA ALA A 133 18.66 -1.93 -1.95
C ALA A 133 19.54 -1.39 -0.81
N LYS A 134 20.70 -2.03 -0.58
CA LYS A 134 21.69 -1.57 0.42
C LYS A 134 22.26 -0.19 0.10
N MET A 135 22.51 0.13 -1.18
CA MET A 135 22.97 1.44 -1.60
C MET A 135 21.96 2.53 -1.20
N PHE A 136 20.67 2.25 -1.28
CA PHE A 136 19.60 3.16 -0.85
C PHE A 136 19.28 3.07 0.64
N GLY A 137 19.94 2.19 1.41
CA GLY A 137 19.78 2.07 2.86
C GLY A 137 18.50 1.35 3.28
N THR A 138 17.91 0.53 2.41
CA THR A 138 16.76 -0.33 2.73
C THR A 138 17.13 -1.81 2.71
N ASN A 139 16.45 -2.61 3.53
CA ASN A 139 16.52 -4.08 3.50
C ASN A 139 15.25 -4.72 2.94
N ARG A 140 14.33 -3.93 2.35
CA ARG A 140 13.04 -4.38 1.85
C ARG A 140 13.00 -4.37 0.34
N ILE A 141 12.71 -5.53 -0.24
CA ILE A 141 12.53 -5.72 -1.69
C ILE A 141 11.09 -6.13 -1.94
N VAL A 142 10.41 -5.42 -2.84
CA VAL A 142 9.00 -5.64 -3.18
C VAL A 142 8.90 -6.18 -4.59
N ILE A 143 8.16 -7.27 -4.78
CA ILE A 143 7.76 -7.79 -6.09
C ILE A 143 6.29 -7.46 -6.30
N THR A 144 5.99 -6.79 -7.40
CA THR A 144 4.62 -6.52 -7.81
C THR A 144 4.07 -7.64 -8.67
N GLY A 145 2.77 -7.63 -8.93
CA GLY A 145 2.10 -8.55 -9.84
C GLY A 145 2.85 -8.76 -11.17
N MET A 146 2.82 -9.98 -11.65
CA MET A 146 3.59 -10.43 -12.82
C MET A 146 2.93 -10.01 -14.13
N TYR A 147 3.71 -9.39 -15.04
CA TYR A 147 3.24 -9.09 -16.39
C TYR A 147 3.03 -10.38 -17.21
N ARG A 148 1.93 -10.45 -17.97
CA ARG A 148 1.59 -11.56 -18.86
C ARG A 148 1.60 -12.90 -18.12
N TYR A 149 1.08 -12.92 -16.91
CA TYR A 149 1.02 -14.08 -16.05
C TYR A 149 -0.42 -14.61 -15.97
N ASP A 150 -0.58 -15.93 -15.99
CA ASP A 150 -1.88 -16.57 -15.92
C ASP A 150 -2.30 -16.80 -14.46
N TYR A 151 -3.03 -15.85 -13.90
CA TYR A 151 -3.61 -15.94 -12.56
C TYR A 151 -4.87 -16.83 -12.50
N THR A 152 -5.38 -17.33 -13.63
CA THR A 152 -6.51 -18.25 -13.68
C THR A 152 -6.09 -19.71 -13.55
N SER A 153 -4.79 -20.00 -13.70
CA SER A 153 -4.21 -21.32 -13.56
C SER A 153 -3.69 -21.57 -12.15
N SER A 154 -4.29 -22.55 -11.43
CA SER A 154 -3.84 -22.89 -10.07
C SER A 154 -2.38 -23.36 -10.03
N SER A 155 -1.94 -24.09 -11.06
CA SER A 155 -0.55 -24.55 -11.15
C SER A 155 0.43 -23.39 -11.36
N SER A 156 0.04 -22.39 -12.17
CA SER A 156 0.85 -21.18 -12.34
C SER A 156 0.98 -20.41 -11.02
N VAL A 157 -0.10 -20.17 -10.31
CA VAL A 157 -0.08 -19.44 -9.04
C VAL A 157 0.71 -20.17 -7.96
N SER A 158 0.55 -21.51 -7.83
CA SER A 158 1.36 -22.31 -6.90
C SER A 158 2.85 -22.30 -7.29
N SER A 159 3.17 -22.28 -8.59
CA SER A 159 4.55 -22.10 -9.06
C SER A 159 5.11 -20.73 -8.65
N LEU A 160 4.30 -19.65 -8.75
CA LEU A 160 4.71 -18.32 -8.28
C LEU A 160 4.99 -18.32 -6.77
N ALA A 161 4.12 -18.93 -5.96
CA ALA A 161 4.33 -19.06 -4.51
C ALA A 161 5.65 -19.79 -4.19
N THR A 162 5.95 -20.88 -4.91
CA THR A 162 7.20 -21.64 -4.75
C THR A 162 8.43 -20.76 -5.08
N ARG A 163 8.37 -19.99 -6.17
CA ARG A 163 9.46 -19.08 -6.60
C ARG A 163 9.67 -17.97 -5.58
N LEU A 164 8.58 -17.36 -5.08
CA LEU A 164 8.65 -16.33 -4.05
C LEU A 164 9.25 -16.87 -2.75
N ASN A 165 8.84 -18.06 -2.29
CA ASN A 165 9.44 -18.72 -1.13
C ASN A 165 10.95 -18.88 -1.29
N LYS A 166 11.41 -19.39 -2.43
CA LYS A 166 12.83 -19.61 -2.70
C LYS A 166 13.61 -18.30 -2.72
N CYS A 167 13.06 -17.26 -3.37
CA CYS A 167 13.68 -15.94 -3.39
C CYS A 167 13.76 -15.34 -1.98
N GLY A 168 12.68 -15.41 -1.19
CA GLY A 168 12.64 -14.91 0.17
C GLY A 168 13.60 -15.63 1.11
N GLU A 169 13.69 -16.96 1.01
CA GLU A 169 14.68 -17.74 1.77
C GLU A 169 16.11 -17.28 1.48
N ASN A 170 16.44 -17.05 0.21
CA ASN A 170 17.78 -16.61 -0.17
C ASN A 170 18.05 -15.16 0.24
N LEU A 171 17.09 -14.25 0.08
CA LEU A 171 17.20 -12.86 0.51
C LEU A 171 17.42 -12.74 2.01
N ARG A 172 16.74 -13.55 2.82
CA ARG A 172 16.90 -13.59 4.28
C ARG A 172 18.34 -13.91 4.69
N LYS A 173 19.05 -14.77 3.96
CA LYS A 173 20.49 -15.06 4.20
C LYS A 173 21.38 -13.82 4.02
N SER A 174 20.93 -12.85 3.22
CA SER A 174 21.59 -11.57 2.98
C SER A 174 21.10 -10.43 3.87
N GLY A 175 20.20 -10.74 4.85
CA GLY A 175 19.58 -9.76 5.75
C GLY A 175 18.49 -8.91 5.10
N MET A 176 17.93 -9.38 3.98
CA MET A 176 16.85 -8.70 3.25
C MET A 176 15.50 -9.37 3.52
N GLU A 177 14.43 -8.59 3.40
CA GLU A 177 13.04 -9.06 3.48
C GLU A 177 12.38 -8.96 2.10
N LEU A 178 11.61 -10.00 1.73
CA LEU A 178 10.82 -10.01 0.49
C LEU A 178 9.36 -9.69 0.79
N PHE A 179 8.79 -8.81 -0.04
CA PHE A 179 7.39 -8.43 0.00
C PHE A 179 6.72 -8.72 -1.33
N TYR A 180 5.41 -8.99 -1.27
CA TYR A 180 4.56 -9.04 -2.45
C TYR A 180 3.52 -7.93 -2.40
N HIS A 181 3.47 -7.12 -3.47
CA HIS A 181 2.49 -6.05 -3.67
C HIS A 181 1.43 -6.53 -4.67
N ASN A 182 0.16 -6.48 -4.25
CA ASN A 182 -0.96 -6.89 -5.09
C ASN A 182 -1.54 -5.74 -5.91
N HIS A 183 -2.10 -6.12 -7.05
CA HIS A 183 -3.08 -5.34 -7.79
C HIS A 183 -4.47 -5.99 -7.71
N ASN A 184 -5.37 -5.66 -8.63
CA ASN A 184 -6.71 -6.26 -8.69
C ASN A 184 -6.71 -7.64 -9.37
N ILE A 185 -5.71 -7.93 -10.21
CA ILE A 185 -5.61 -9.19 -10.98
C ILE A 185 -5.48 -10.42 -10.08
N GLU A 186 -4.84 -10.31 -8.91
CA GLU A 186 -4.66 -11.40 -7.95
C GLU A 186 -5.97 -11.82 -7.28
N LEU A 187 -7.06 -11.06 -7.48
CA LEU A 187 -8.41 -11.45 -7.05
C LEU A 187 -9.14 -12.29 -8.10
N THR A 188 -8.52 -12.54 -9.26
CA THR A 188 -9.04 -13.48 -10.26
C THR A 188 -9.16 -14.86 -9.65
N LEU A 189 -10.26 -15.58 -9.97
CA LEU A 189 -10.47 -16.94 -9.55
C LEU A 189 -9.76 -17.91 -10.51
N ASP A 190 -9.01 -18.85 -9.94
CA ASP A 190 -8.46 -19.98 -10.68
C ASP A 190 -9.56 -21.02 -11.04
N GLU A 191 -9.21 -22.06 -11.78
CA GLU A 191 -10.12 -23.14 -12.17
C GLU A 191 -10.66 -23.94 -10.97
N LYS A 192 -10.04 -23.80 -9.78
CA LYS A 192 -10.51 -24.37 -8.50
C LYS A 192 -11.30 -23.35 -7.66
N ARG A 193 -11.66 -22.22 -8.25
CA ARG A 193 -12.37 -21.10 -7.62
C ARG A 193 -11.64 -20.49 -6.40
N ARG A 194 -10.31 -20.51 -6.40
CA ARG A 194 -9.48 -19.83 -5.41
C ARG A 194 -8.95 -18.53 -6.01
N ARG A 195 -8.82 -17.49 -5.22
CA ARG A 195 -8.14 -16.27 -5.66
C ARG A 195 -6.63 -16.45 -5.58
N ALA A 196 -5.90 -15.92 -6.55
CA ALA A 196 -4.45 -16.01 -6.56
C ALA A 196 -3.82 -15.43 -5.28
N LEU A 197 -4.36 -14.32 -4.76
CA LEU A 197 -3.89 -13.73 -3.50
C LEU A 197 -4.08 -14.66 -2.30
N ASP A 198 -5.17 -15.46 -2.28
CA ASP A 198 -5.39 -16.50 -1.26
C ASP A 198 -4.30 -17.59 -1.35
N VAL A 199 -4.01 -18.03 -2.57
CA VAL A 199 -2.99 -19.06 -2.80
C VAL A 199 -1.61 -18.56 -2.38
N LEU A 200 -1.25 -17.32 -2.73
CA LEU A 200 0.01 -16.72 -2.31
C LEU A 200 0.11 -16.62 -0.78
N LEU A 201 -0.97 -16.23 -0.11
CA LEU A 201 -0.98 -16.16 1.36
C LEU A 201 -0.81 -17.52 2.01
N LEU A 202 -1.45 -18.57 1.46
CA LEU A 202 -1.48 -19.91 2.04
C LEU A 202 -0.23 -20.74 1.70
N GLU A 203 0.28 -20.61 0.48
CA GLU A 203 1.37 -21.45 -0.04
C GLU A 203 2.76 -20.82 0.12
N THR A 204 2.86 -19.59 0.69
CA THR A 204 4.14 -18.97 1.03
C THR A 204 4.40 -18.97 2.54
N ASP A 205 5.66 -19.23 2.91
CA ASP A 205 6.12 -19.20 4.28
C ASP A 205 6.21 -17.75 4.79
N LYS A 206 5.69 -17.51 5.99
CA LYS A 206 5.73 -16.19 6.64
C LYS A 206 7.15 -15.68 6.92
N GLU A 207 8.12 -16.58 7.05
CA GLU A 207 9.52 -16.21 7.23
C GLU A 207 10.18 -15.78 5.90
N ASN A 208 9.60 -16.16 4.76
CA ASN A 208 10.16 -15.91 3.44
C ASN A 208 9.45 -14.79 2.69
N LEU A 209 8.16 -14.53 2.98
CA LEU A 209 7.37 -13.52 2.28
C LEU A 209 6.47 -12.76 3.26
N SER A 210 6.55 -11.45 3.23
CA SER A 210 5.57 -10.53 3.79
C SER A 210 4.74 -9.86 2.69
N PHE A 211 3.70 -9.12 3.05
CA PHE A 211 2.86 -8.43 2.09
C PHE A 211 2.92 -6.91 2.26
N GLU A 212 3.00 -6.26 1.14
CA GLU A 212 2.67 -4.86 0.95
C GLU A 212 1.28 -4.81 0.33
N LEU A 213 0.26 -4.75 1.19
CA LEU A 213 -1.12 -4.87 0.76
C LEU A 213 -1.63 -3.54 0.20
N ASP A 214 -2.08 -3.53 -1.05
CA ASP A 214 -2.74 -2.38 -1.64
C ASP A 214 -4.26 -2.51 -1.51
N THR A 215 -4.84 -1.67 -0.65
CA THR A 215 -6.28 -1.67 -0.37
C THR A 215 -7.11 -0.97 -1.44
N TYR A 216 -6.52 -0.06 -2.22
CA TYR A 216 -7.20 0.56 -3.35
C TYR A 216 -7.53 -0.48 -4.43
N TRP A 217 -6.56 -1.30 -4.81
CA TRP A 217 -6.76 -2.35 -5.80
C TRP A 217 -7.71 -3.45 -5.34
N LEU A 218 -7.79 -3.73 -4.03
CA LEU A 218 -8.82 -4.62 -3.48
C LEU A 218 -10.23 -4.02 -3.68
N GLY A 219 -10.40 -2.74 -3.33
CA GLY A 219 -11.65 -2.02 -3.54
C GLY A 219 -12.02 -1.90 -5.02
N GLU A 220 -11.05 -1.71 -5.91
CA GLU A 220 -11.25 -1.67 -7.36
C GLU A 220 -11.75 -3.00 -7.92
N ALA A 221 -11.29 -4.13 -7.35
CA ALA A 221 -11.78 -5.47 -7.66
C ALA A 221 -13.14 -5.81 -7.01
N GLY A 222 -13.73 -4.90 -6.22
CA GLY A 222 -14.98 -5.12 -5.52
C GLY A 222 -14.86 -6.01 -4.27
N ALA A 223 -13.64 -6.21 -3.75
CA ALA A 223 -13.41 -6.92 -2.50
C ALA A 223 -13.49 -5.97 -1.30
N ASP A 224 -13.80 -6.50 -0.11
CA ASP A 224 -13.74 -5.72 1.12
C ASP A 224 -12.29 -5.64 1.62
N PRO A 225 -11.66 -4.44 1.62
CA PRO A 225 -10.28 -4.30 2.08
C PRO A 225 -10.10 -4.66 3.56
N LYS A 226 -11.12 -4.44 4.40
CA LYS A 226 -11.06 -4.76 5.83
C LYS A 226 -10.89 -6.26 6.07
N GLU A 227 -11.65 -7.06 5.33
CA GLU A 227 -11.55 -8.52 5.44
C GLU A 227 -10.18 -9.03 4.98
N TRP A 228 -9.64 -8.45 3.92
CA TRP A 228 -8.30 -8.80 3.45
C TRP A 228 -7.20 -8.40 4.43
N MET A 229 -7.25 -7.20 5.00
CA MET A 229 -6.30 -6.76 6.02
C MET A 229 -6.34 -7.67 7.26
N LYS A 230 -7.53 -8.02 7.76
CA LYS A 230 -7.68 -8.97 8.88
C LYS A 230 -7.12 -10.34 8.53
N LYS A 231 -7.37 -10.83 7.32
CA LYS A 231 -6.87 -12.12 6.83
C LYS A 231 -5.35 -12.18 6.72
N MET A 232 -4.73 -11.08 6.23
CA MET A 232 -3.27 -10.96 6.16
C MET A 232 -2.62 -10.92 7.53
N GLY A 233 -3.26 -10.26 8.52
CA GLY A 233 -2.75 -10.15 9.87
C GLY A 233 -1.32 -9.56 9.90
N GLU A 234 -0.45 -10.14 10.72
CA GLU A 234 0.94 -9.68 10.88
C GLU A 234 1.83 -9.91 9.64
N ARG A 235 1.35 -10.64 8.63
CA ARG A 235 2.07 -10.74 7.35
C ARG A 235 1.99 -9.48 6.51
N MET A 236 1.00 -8.60 6.78
CA MET A 236 0.90 -7.28 6.19
C MET A 236 1.78 -6.30 6.99
N LYS A 237 3.01 -6.10 6.55
CA LYS A 237 3.93 -5.15 7.19
C LYS A 237 3.94 -3.78 6.52
N LEU A 238 3.66 -3.73 5.22
CA LEU A 238 3.54 -2.50 4.44
C LEU A 238 2.12 -2.36 3.91
N TRP A 239 1.65 -1.12 3.81
CA TRP A 239 0.30 -0.81 3.35
C TRP A 239 0.31 0.29 2.30
N HIS A 240 -0.07 -0.06 1.06
CA HIS A 240 -0.37 0.95 0.04
C HIS A 240 -1.76 1.51 0.27
N ILE A 241 -1.82 2.82 0.51
CA ILE A 241 -3.04 3.56 0.81
C ILE A 241 -3.35 4.54 -0.32
N ALA A 242 -4.58 4.53 -0.78
CA ALA A 242 -5.22 5.59 -1.55
C ALA A 242 -6.69 5.66 -1.15
N ASP A 243 -7.31 6.82 -1.34
CA ASP A 243 -8.76 6.91 -1.26
C ASP A 243 -9.37 6.73 -2.65
N ARG A 244 -10.63 6.32 -2.73
CA ARG A 244 -11.33 6.05 -3.98
C ARG A 244 -12.62 6.86 -4.05
N GLY A 245 -12.74 7.66 -5.11
CA GLY A 245 -13.88 8.54 -5.29
C GLY A 245 -13.95 9.13 -6.69
N TRP A 246 -14.62 10.24 -6.81
CA TRP A 246 -14.71 10.98 -8.06
C TRP A 246 -14.60 12.49 -7.80
N ARG A 247 -14.26 13.24 -8.83
CA ARG A 247 -14.33 14.69 -8.80
C ARG A 247 -15.54 15.16 -9.57
N SER A 248 -16.43 15.91 -8.92
CA SER A 248 -17.58 16.51 -9.58
C SER A 248 -17.14 17.47 -10.67
N LYS A 249 -17.75 17.32 -11.86
CA LYS A 249 -17.61 18.26 -12.97
C LYS A 249 -18.86 19.13 -13.03
N LYS A 250 -18.69 20.42 -13.33
CA LYS A 250 -19.81 21.39 -13.37
C LYS A 250 -20.88 21.02 -14.39
N ASP A 251 -20.47 20.31 -15.45
CA ASP A 251 -21.33 19.93 -16.59
C ASP A 251 -21.61 18.43 -16.61
N GLN A 252 -21.78 17.80 -15.42
CA GLN A 252 -22.11 16.39 -15.31
C GLN A 252 -23.50 16.13 -15.92
N ILE A 253 -23.56 15.40 -17.04
CA ILE A 253 -24.80 15.14 -17.78
C ILE A 253 -25.49 13.88 -17.29
N THR A 254 -24.75 12.92 -16.71
CA THR A 254 -25.29 11.64 -16.24
C THR A 254 -25.05 11.45 -14.74
N PRO A 255 -25.92 10.69 -14.04
CA PRO A 255 -25.67 10.36 -12.62
C PRO A 255 -24.58 9.29 -12.43
N ILE A 256 -24.02 8.75 -13.52
CA ILE A 256 -22.98 7.71 -13.49
C ILE A 256 -21.64 8.40 -13.63
N VAL A 257 -20.75 8.17 -12.63
CA VAL A 257 -19.39 8.70 -12.60
C VAL A 257 -18.39 7.55 -12.47
N GLU A 258 -17.23 7.72 -13.11
CA GLU A 258 -16.11 6.81 -12.93
C GLU A 258 -15.36 7.18 -11.65
N CYS A 259 -15.20 6.19 -10.77
CA CYS A 259 -14.37 6.34 -9.57
C CYS A 259 -12.91 6.11 -9.92
N ASP A 260 -12.05 6.81 -9.20
CA ASP A 260 -10.60 6.70 -9.32
C ASP A 260 -9.92 7.04 -7.98
N SER A 261 -8.59 7.00 -7.93
CA SER A 261 -7.86 7.48 -6.76
C SER A 261 -8.09 8.98 -6.56
N VAL A 262 -8.27 9.37 -5.31
CA VAL A 262 -8.37 10.76 -4.85
C VAL A 262 -7.54 10.93 -3.58
N GLU A 263 -7.37 12.17 -3.12
CA GLU A 263 -6.66 12.47 -1.86
C GLU A 263 -7.34 11.80 -0.67
N LEU A 264 -6.55 11.35 0.30
CA LEU A 264 -7.06 10.69 1.50
C LEU A 264 -8.08 11.56 2.23
N GLY A 265 -9.20 10.96 2.58
CA GLY A 265 -10.33 11.61 3.26
C GLY A 265 -11.26 12.40 2.33
N THR A 266 -11.08 12.31 1.00
CA THR A 266 -11.94 12.96 0.02
C THR A 266 -12.76 11.99 -0.83
N GLY A 267 -12.55 10.67 -0.65
CA GLY A 267 -13.25 9.60 -1.33
C GLY A 267 -14.22 8.84 -0.41
N ASN A 268 -14.39 7.56 -0.69
CA ASN A 268 -15.38 6.70 -0.04
C ASN A 268 -14.77 5.42 0.56
N MET A 269 -13.44 5.30 0.62
CA MET A 269 -12.81 4.18 1.31
C MET A 269 -12.98 4.33 2.83
N PRO A 270 -13.19 3.24 3.59
CA PRO A 270 -13.36 3.30 5.05
C PRO A 270 -12.00 3.46 5.76
N LEU A 271 -11.25 4.53 5.41
CA LEU A 271 -9.84 4.70 5.77
C LEU A 271 -9.57 4.68 7.28
N GLU A 272 -10.49 5.21 8.10
CA GLU A 272 -10.34 5.19 9.56
C GLU A 272 -10.38 3.76 10.10
N GLU A 273 -11.32 2.94 9.62
CA GLU A 273 -11.42 1.53 10.02
C GLU A 273 -10.21 0.72 9.53
N LEU A 274 -9.73 1.01 8.31
CA LEU A 274 -8.51 0.39 7.77
C LEU A 274 -7.28 0.76 8.61
N LEU A 275 -7.19 2.00 9.07
CA LEU A 275 -6.10 2.46 9.93
C LEU A 275 -6.09 1.75 11.28
N ASP A 276 -7.27 1.53 11.86
CA ASP A 276 -7.38 0.76 13.11
C ASP A 276 -6.94 -0.69 12.94
N ILE A 277 -7.31 -1.32 11.80
CA ILE A 277 -6.85 -2.68 11.48
C ILE A 277 -5.33 -2.69 11.24
N ALA A 278 -4.77 -1.68 10.55
CA ALA A 278 -3.34 -1.56 10.33
C ALA A 278 -2.56 -1.50 11.65
N LYS A 279 -3.06 -0.76 12.65
CA LYS A 279 -2.48 -0.71 14.01
C LYS A 279 -2.53 -2.08 14.69
N VAL A 280 -3.64 -2.81 14.59
CA VAL A 280 -3.79 -4.17 15.14
C VAL A 280 -2.82 -5.16 14.46
N ASN A 281 -2.69 -5.07 13.14
CA ASN A 281 -1.78 -5.90 12.36
C ASN A 281 -0.30 -5.53 12.55
N ARG A 282 0.00 -4.44 13.28
CA ARG A 282 1.37 -3.92 13.47
C ARG A 282 2.04 -3.54 12.14
N VAL A 283 1.28 -2.92 11.25
CA VAL A 283 1.84 -2.36 10.02
C VAL A 283 2.97 -1.40 10.37
N GLU A 284 4.11 -1.59 9.74
CA GLU A 284 5.34 -0.84 10.04
C GLU A 284 5.36 0.50 9.29
N GLU A 285 4.83 0.52 8.07
CA GLU A 285 4.86 1.70 7.21
C GLU A 285 3.64 1.77 6.26
N ILE A 286 3.10 2.96 6.09
CA ILE A 286 2.03 3.29 5.16
C ILE A 286 2.65 4.02 3.97
N VAL A 287 2.39 3.53 2.76
CA VAL A 287 2.89 4.12 1.50
C VAL A 287 1.72 4.74 0.73
N LEU A 288 1.75 6.04 0.55
CA LEU A 288 0.77 6.72 -0.29
C LEU A 288 1.08 6.47 -1.76
N GLU A 289 0.12 5.93 -2.51
CA GLU A 289 0.22 5.79 -3.96
C GLU A 289 -1.08 6.19 -4.66
N THR A 290 -1.01 7.17 -5.56
CA THR A 290 -2.10 7.54 -6.46
C THR A 290 -1.54 7.73 -7.87
N HIS A 291 -2.25 7.18 -8.88
CA HIS A 291 -1.73 7.14 -10.25
C HIS A 291 -2.19 8.32 -11.12
N LYS A 292 -3.35 8.86 -10.83
CA LYS A 292 -4.01 9.91 -11.63
C LYS A 292 -5.09 10.62 -10.81
N ASN A 293 -5.86 11.47 -11.48
CA ASN A 293 -6.97 12.21 -10.87
C ASN A 293 -6.54 13.14 -9.72
N TRP A 294 -5.32 13.68 -9.80
CA TRP A 294 -4.78 14.61 -8.80
C TRP A 294 -5.48 15.97 -8.84
N ILE A 295 -5.62 16.61 -7.69
CA ILE A 295 -6.13 17.96 -7.62
C ILE A 295 -5.29 18.90 -8.52
N ASN A 296 -5.94 19.75 -9.29
CA ASN A 296 -5.28 20.65 -10.25
C ASN A 296 -4.29 19.93 -11.20
N ASN A 297 -4.43 18.61 -11.38
CA ASN A 297 -3.50 17.79 -12.15
C ASN A 297 -2.05 17.86 -11.62
N ASP A 298 -1.89 18.13 -10.32
CA ASP A 298 -0.62 18.26 -9.61
C ASP A 298 -0.49 17.15 -8.55
N PRO A 299 0.37 16.13 -8.77
CA PRO A 299 0.56 15.04 -7.83
C PRO A 299 1.18 15.51 -6.50
N VAL A 300 2.00 16.57 -6.51
CA VAL A 300 2.63 17.08 -5.29
C VAL A 300 1.60 17.80 -4.42
N ALA A 301 0.71 18.62 -5.00
CA ALA A 301 -0.40 19.20 -4.26
C ALA A 301 -1.34 18.12 -3.70
N SER A 302 -1.57 17.05 -4.46
CA SER A 302 -2.38 15.90 -4.04
C SER A 302 -1.77 15.17 -2.82
N LEU A 303 -0.46 14.91 -2.86
CA LEU A 303 0.23 14.28 -1.73
C LEU A 303 0.29 15.15 -0.47
N GLU A 304 0.34 16.48 -0.61
CA GLU A 304 0.32 17.40 0.54
C GLU A 304 -1.01 17.32 1.30
N ILE A 305 -2.14 17.23 0.58
CA ILE A 305 -3.46 17.03 1.19
C ILE A 305 -3.51 15.68 1.92
N SER A 306 -3.07 14.61 1.26
CA SER A 306 -3.04 13.27 1.84
C SER A 306 -2.07 13.18 3.03
N GLY A 307 -0.92 13.85 2.96
CA GLY A 307 0.05 13.94 4.05
C GLY A 307 -0.53 14.63 5.29
N LYS A 308 -1.31 15.69 5.10
CA LYS A 308 -2.04 16.33 6.20
C LYS A 308 -3.02 15.36 6.87
N TRP A 309 -3.80 14.62 6.07
CA TRP A 309 -4.73 13.61 6.58
C TRP A 309 -4.03 12.55 7.42
N LEU A 310 -2.91 12.01 6.93
CA LEU A 310 -2.09 11.04 7.66
C LEU A 310 -1.50 11.63 8.94
N LYS A 311 -0.95 12.84 8.91
CA LYS A 311 -0.34 13.50 10.06
C LYS A 311 -1.29 13.70 11.24
N GLU A 312 -2.58 13.83 10.97
CA GLU A 312 -3.61 14.01 12.01
C GLU A 312 -4.01 12.68 12.67
N ARG A 313 -3.62 11.51 12.10
CA ARG A 313 -4.14 10.18 12.47
C ARG A 313 -3.09 9.13 12.82
N VAL A 314 -1.85 9.36 12.38
CA VAL A 314 -0.71 8.42 12.52
C VAL A 314 0.43 9.01 13.35
#